data_64c4653e38c3d025dc9331154ecc21fa
#
_entry.id   64c4653e38c3d025dc9331154ecc21fa
#
_cell.length_a   1.000
_cell.length_b   1.000
_cell.length_c   1.000
_cell.angle_alpha   90.00
_cell.angle_beta   90.00
_cell.angle_gamma   90.00
#
_symmetry.space_group_name_H-M   'P 1'
#
loop_
_entity.id
_entity.type
_entity.pdbx_description
1 polymer ?
#
loop_
_entity_poly.entity_id
_entity_poly.type
_entity_poly.pdbx_seq_one_letter_code
_entity_poly.pdbx_strand_id
1 'polypeptide(L)'
;MIKLIKDHFYKFLAVICFLILDVYVIFLAITPANMDITAPGGLNEVKSVIEADTDTNIKGSFNTIYVYSIERASILQTFVASLANFNEVSDSSTIFHLSKEESKKSGVVQKNQSIEASLICAYNYANKVNSKIHLDYDLIGFIVRNYQINHTYFKIGDLITKVYDKETDKTITIQTPNDLYKKISSSNLKVGDVITYLRDGNEYSQPITEEFEYYEKANYFYVYPKYEINRETANPSYTLHQANTLGPSGGLLQTLSVYSQISGIDLTYGKKIAGTGTIDVAGNVGIIGGVSQKIVTAIHNGADVFLCPEDNYAEALKTYNKTPGHKKMKLIMVRTFEEAVLKLGEMYGN
;
A
#
# COMPACT_ATOMS: atom_id res chain seq x y z
N MET A 1 61.91 15.19 -4.32
CA MET A 1 60.60 14.76 -4.83
C MET A 1 60.70 13.75 -5.98
N ILE A 2 61.35 14.04 -7.11
CA ILE A 2 61.47 13.16 -8.28
C ILE A 2 62.15 11.83 -7.96
N LYS A 3 63.23 11.82 -7.14
CA LYS A 3 63.95 10.59 -6.73
C LYS A 3 63.06 9.69 -5.84
N LEU A 4 62.27 10.27 -4.93
CA LEU A 4 61.31 9.55 -4.06
C LEU A 4 60.20 8.90 -4.86
N ILE A 5 59.71 9.58 -5.92
CA ILE A 5 58.69 9.02 -6.85
C ILE A 5 59.29 7.84 -7.65
N LYS A 6 60.54 7.90 -8.08
CA LYS A 6 61.17 6.86 -8.84
C LYS A 6 61.44 5.59 -8.01
N ASP A 7 61.86 5.76 -6.74
CA ASP A 7 62.14 4.65 -5.80
C ASP A 7 60.85 3.96 -5.28
N HIS A 8 59.70 4.64 -5.36
CA HIS A 8 58.40 4.10 -4.91
C HIS A 8 57.31 4.14 -6.01
N PHE A 9 57.70 4.14 -7.27
CA PHE A 9 56.83 4.31 -8.42
C PHE A 9 55.59 3.41 -8.38
N TYR A 10 55.79 2.12 -8.12
CA TYR A 10 54.64 1.16 -8.05
C TYR A 10 53.69 1.45 -6.88
N LYS A 11 54.18 1.92 -5.73
CA LYS A 11 53.35 2.30 -4.60
C LYS A 11 52.55 3.58 -4.91
N PHE A 12 53.19 4.55 -5.58
CA PHE A 12 52.53 5.75 -6.05
C PHE A 12 51.44 5.46 -7.08
N LEU A 13 51.75 4.61 -8.03
CA LEU A 13 50.81 4.16 -9.05
C LEU A 13 49.62 3.42 -8.43
N ALA A 14 49.85 2.54 -7.46
CA ALA A 14 48.79 1.86 -6.72
C ALA A 14 47.86 2.84 -5.99
N VAL A 15 48.41 3.85 -5.28
CA VAL A 15 47.61 4.87 -4.61
C VAL A 15 46.77 5.65 -5.62
N ILE A 16 47.34 6.04 -6.77
CA ILE A 16 46.57 6.76 -7.80
C ILE A 16 45.44 5.86 -8.35
N CYS A 17 45.72 4.58 -8.61
CA CYS A 17 44.70 3.65 -9.08
C CYS A 17 43.55 3.48 -8.06
N PHE A 18 43.87 3.39 -6.75
CA PHE A 18 42.87 3.35 -5.70
C PHE A 18 42.02 4.63 -5.63
N LEU A 19 42.67 5.81 -5.69
CA LEU A 19 41.96 7.07 -5.71
C LEU A 19 41.02 7.21 -6.92
N ILE A 20 41.45 6.76 -8.11
CA ILE A 20 40.61 6.75 -9.31
C ILE A 20 39.42 5.79 -9.11
N LEU A 21 39.68 4.62 -8.53
CA LEU A 21 38.63 3.65 -8.25
C LEU A 21 37.61 4.20 -7.25
N ASP A 22 38.08 4.82 -6.17
CA ASP A 22 37.22 5.44 -5.17
C ASP A 22 36.33 6.54 -5.78
N VAL A 23 36.92 7.43 -6.59
CA VAL A 23 36.17 8.47 -7.30
C VAL A 23 35.14 7.86 -8.25
N TYR A 24 35.50 6.79 -8.95
CA TYR A 24 34.58 6.09 -9.85
C TYR A 24 33.42 5.42 -9.08
N VAL A 25 33.72 4.75 -7.96
CA VAL A 25 32.68 4.15 -7.09
C VAL A 25 31.75 5.22 -6.53
N ILE A 26 32.31 6.35 -6.06
CA ILE A 26 31.50 7.48 -5.60
C ILE A 26 30.60 8.00 -6.73
N PHE A 27 31.13 8.16 -7.92
CA PHE A 27 30.36 8.57 -9.10
C PHE A 27 29.17 7.62 -9.36
N LEU A 28 29.42 6.29 -9.37
CA LEU A 28 28.36 5.30 -9.55
C LEU A 28 27.33 5.33 -8.40
N ALA A 29 27.77 5.64 -7.17
CA ALA A 29 26.89 5.67 -5.99
C ALA A 29 25.96 6.88 -5.95
N ILE A 30 26.37 8.01 -6.55
CA ILE A 30 25.56 9.25 -6.55
C ILE A 30 24.80 9.48 -7.85
N THR A 31 25.17 8.83 -8.96
CA THR A 31 24.53 9.00 -10.26
C THR A 31 23.24 8.20 -10.32
N PRO A 32 22.06 8.85 -10.52
CA PRO A 32 20.78 8.15 -10.66
C PRO A 32 20.77 7.25 -11.90
N ALA A 33 20.22 6.04 -11.76
CA ALA A 33 20.02 5.10 -12.88
C ALA A 33 18.60 5.20 -13.48
N ASN A 34 17.71 6.01 -12.92
CA ASN A 34 16.27 6.06 -13.22
C ASN A 34 15.60 4.68 -13.12
N MET A 35 16.04 3.88 -12.17
CA MET A 35 15.52 2.56 -11.88
C MET A 35 14.98 2.51 -10.46
N ASP A 36 13.90 1.76 -10.25
CA ASP A 36 13.36 1.45 -8.93
C ASP A 36 13.74 0.03 -8.54
N ILE A 37 14.04 -0.18 -7.26
CA ILE A 37 14.41 -1.47 -6.72
C ILE A 37 13.35 -1.88 -5.70
N THR A 38 12.82 -3.10 -5.84
CA THR A 38 11.97 -3.75 -4.84
C THR A 38 12.63 -5.04 -4.38
N ALA A 39 12.84 -5.16 -3.07
CA ALA A 39 13.50 -6.31 -2.46
C ALA A 39 12.62 -6.97 -1.38
N PRO A 40 12.80 -8.29 -1.13
CA PRO A 40 12.16 -8.97 -0.01
C PRO A 40 12.40 -8.23 1.32
N GLY A 41 11.35 -8.09 2.12
CA GLY A 41 11.38 -7.38 3.40
C GLY A 41 11.18 -8.32 4.58
N GLY A 42 10.12 -8.07 5.36
CA GLY A 42 9.81 -8.85 6.55
C GLY A 42 8.31 -8.98 6.82
N LEU A 43 8.00 -9.71 7.88
CA LEU A 43 6.65 -9.87 8.40
C LEU A 43 6.40 -8.88 9.55
N ASN A 44 5.19 -8.34 9.59
CA ASN A 44 4.66 -7.61 10.74
C ASN A 44 3.38 -8.30 11.21
N GLU A 45 3.34 -8.74 12.45
CA GLU A 45 2.11 -9.25 13.04
C GLU A 45 1.07 -8.13 13.13
N VAL A 46 -0.15 -8.39 12.65
CA VAL A 46 -1.21 -7.38 12.61
C VAL A 46 -1.56 -6.87 14.00
N LYS A 47 -1.57 -7.74 15.01
CA LYS A 47 -1.88 -7.38 16.41
C LYS A 47 -0.95 -6.28 16.94
N SER A 48 0.28 -6.18 16.45
CA SER A 48 1.19 -5.08 16.78
C SER A 48 0.83 -3.73 16.15
N VAL A 49 -0.18 -3.69 15.27
CA VAL A 49 -0.65 -2.46 14.59
C VAL A 49 -2.09 -2.13 14.97
N ILE A 50 -2.97 -3.17 15.04
CA ILE A 50 -4.38 -3.03 15.39
C ILE A 50 -4.70 -4.13 16.40
N GLU A 51 -5.02 -3.75 17.62
CA GLU A 51 -5.38 -4.65 18.70
C GLU A 51 -6.79 -4.31 19.20
N ALA A 52 -7.70 -5.29 19.15
CA ALA A 52 -9.03 -5.15 19.72
C ALA A 52 -8.99 -5.51 21.22
N ASP A 53 -9.76 -4.78 22.01
CA ASP A 53 -9.87 -4.99 23.46
C ASP A 53 -10.87 -6.14 23.74
N THR A 54 -10.34 -7.38 23.63
CA THR A 54 -11.10 -8.60 23.79
C THR A 54 -10.26 -9.67 24.48
N ASP A 55 -10.93 -10.60 25.18
CA ASP A 55 -10.32 -11.78 25.79
C ASP A 55 -10.11 -12.93 24.79
N THR A 56 -10.30 -12.69 23.49
CA THR A 56 -10.21 -13.73 22.47
C THR A 56 -8.79 -14.27 22.35
N ASN A 57 -8.62 -15.56 22.58
CA ASN A 57 -7.33 -16.23 22.46
C ASN A 57 -7.10 -16.70 21.01
N ILE A 58 -6.34 -15.92 20.24
CA ILE A 58 -5.87 -16.30 18.91
C ILE A 58 -4.60 -17.15 19.05
N LYS A 59 -4.67 -18.42 18.63
CA LYS A 59 -3.60 -19.42 18.83
C LYS A 59 -2.45 -19.29 17.82
N GLY A 60 -2.72 -18.74 16.63
CA GLY A 60 -1.73 -18.46 15.60
C GLY A 60 -1.50 -16.96 15.43
N SER A 61 -1.14 -16.55 14.21
CA SER A 61 -0.93 -15.12 13.92
C SER A 61 -1.35 -14.74 12.50
N PHE A 62 -1.83 -13.51 12.32
CA PHE A 62 -1.98 -12.84 11.02
C PHE A 62 -0.84 -11.88 10.80
N ASN A 63 -0.20 -11.98 9.65
CA ASN A 63 1.02 -11.22 9.35
C ASN A 63 0.89 -10.50 8.01
N THR A 64 1.05 -9.20 8.02
CA THR A 64 1.26 -8.40 6.81
C THR A 64 2.72 -8.49 6.40
N ILE A 65 2.99 -8.21 5.12
CA ILE A 65 4.35 -8.29 4.57
C ILE A 65 4.71 -6.93 3.98
N TYR A 66 5.86 -6.42 4.40
CA TYR A 66 6.46 -5.26 3.76
C TYR A 66 7.60 -5.67 2.84
N VAL A 67 7.88 -4.83 1.85
CA VAL A 67 9.03 -4.92 0.95
C VAL A 67 9.93 -3.71 1.19
N TYR A 68 11.21 -3.85 0.90
CA TYR A 68 12.08 -2.70 0.78
C TYR A 68 11.96 -2.12 -0.63
N SER A 69 11.78 -0.80 -0.72
CA SER A 69 11.72 -0.08 -1.98
C SER A 69 12.71 1.06 -2.00
N ILE A 70 13.47 1.18 -3.07
CA ILE A 70 14.36 2.31 -3.34
C ILE A 70 13.92 2.91 -4.67
N GLU A 71 13.30 4.08 -4.60
CA GLU A 71 12.90 4.84 -5.78
C GLU A 71 14.10 5.61 -6.34
N ARG A 72 14.25 5.64 -7.67
CA ARG A 72 15.33 6.32 -8.38
C ARG A 72 16.71 5.93 -7.84
N ALA A 73 16.96 4.63 -7.80
CA ALA A 73 18.21 4.07 -7.34
C ALA A 73 19.41 4.60 -8.14
N SER A 74 20.59 4.64 -7.51
CA SER A 74 21.84 4.94 -8.20
C SER A 74 22.30 3.76 -9.08
N ILE A 75 23.23 4.04 -9.98
CA ILE A 75 23.83 2.99 -10.86
C ILE A 75 24.43 1.86 -10.01
N LEU A 76 25.14 2.20 -8.93
CA LEU A 76 25.75 1.20 -8.04
C LEU A 76 24.67 0.37 -7.32
N GLN A 77 23.62 1.02 -6.78
CA GLN A 77 22.52 0.32 -6.13
C GLN A 77 21.80 -0.63 -7.09
N THR A 78 21.52 -0.18 -8.31
CA THR A 78 20.91 -0.98 -9.37
C THR A 78 21.75 -2.19 -9.72
N PHE A 79 23.06 -1.99 -9.90
CA PHE A 79 24.00 -3.09 -10.18
C PHE A 79 24.03 -4.12 -9.04
N VAL A 80 24.18 -3.68 -7.79
CA VAL A 80 24.20 -4.58 -6.62
C VAL A 80 22.86 -5.32 -6.49
N ALA A 81 21.75 -4.63 -6.68
CA ALA A 81 20.42 -5.23 -6.61
C ALA A 81 20.20 -6.31 -7.67
N SER A 82 20.74 -6.11 -8.89
CA SER A 82 20.61 -7.08 -9.98
C SER A 82 21.37 -8.39 -9.75
N LEU A 83 22.34 -8.41 -8.83
CA LEU A 83 23.09 -9.61 -8.46
C LEU A 83 22.34 -10.49 -7.45
N ALA A 84 21.35 -9.94 -6.77
CA ALA A 84 20.61 -10.66 -5.74
C ALA A 84 19.35 -11.31 -6.34
N ASN A 85 19.18 -12.61 -6.04
CA ASN A 85 17.97 -13.32 -6.42
C ASN A 85 16.74 -12.69 -5.73
N PHE A 86 15.61 -12.63 -6.46
CA PHE A 86 14.32 -12.12 -5.99
C PHE A 86 14.22 -10.60 -5.79
N ASN A 87 15.28 -9.83 -6.03
CA ASN A 87 15.13 -8.40 -6.21
C ASN A 87 14.51 -8.14 -7.59
N GLU A 88 13.65 -7.13 -7.63
CA GLU A 88 13.11 -6.59 -8.87
C GLU A 88 13.76 -5.24 -9.12
N VAL A 89 14.25 -5.05 -10.32
CA VAL A 89 14.77 -3.77 -10.81
C VAL A 89 13.93 -3.42 -12.03
N SER A 90 13.22 -2.31 -11.95
CA SER A 90 12.31 -1.84 -12.99
C SER A 90 12.57 -0.37 -13.32
N ASP A 91 12.15 0.06 -14.50
CA ASP A 91 12.22 1.48 -14.85
C ASP A 91 11.40 2.30 -13.86
N SER A 92 11.97 3.42 -13.41
CA SER A 92 11.24 4.35 -12.54
C SER A 92 10.01 4.86 -13.27
N SER A 93 8.86 4.82 -12.57
CA SER A 93 7.61 5.29 -13.15
C SER A 93 7.74 6.74 -13.62
N THR A 94 7.50 6.96 -14.89
CA THR A 94 7.42 8.31 -15.48
C THR A 94 6.04 8.93 -15.31
N ILE A 95 5.06 8.15 -14.84
CA ILE A 95 3.66 8.58 -14.73
C ILE A 95 3.45 9.40 -13.44
N PHE A 96 4.11 8.99 -12.35
CA PHE A 96 4.01 9.67 -11.05
C PHE A 96 5.36 10.28 -10.68
N HIS A 97 5.58 11.55 -11.02
CA HIS A 97 6.80 12.26 -10.61
C HIS A 97 6.63 12.89 -9.22
N LEU A 98 6.25 12.09 -8.25
CA LEU A 98 6.20 12.53 -6.87
C LEU A 98 7.63 12.72 -6.33
N SER A 99 7.82 13.76 -5.53
CA SER A 99 9.00 13.88 -4.69
C SER A 99 9.01 12.76 -3.63
N LYS A 100 10.15 12.52 -3.00
CA LYS A 100 10.24 11.51 -1.91
C LYS A 100 9.28 11.83 -0.75
N GLU A 101 9.06 13.11 -0.46
CA GLU A 101 8.11 13.54 0.58
C GLU A 101 6.67 13.25 0.17
N GLU A 102 6.31 13.53 -1.07
CA GLU A 102 4.98 13.25 -1.62
C GLU A 102 4.71 11.76 -1.72
N SER A 103 5.67 10.95 -2.19
CA SER A 103 5.58 9.48 -2.17
C SER A 103 5.34 8.96 -0.75
N LYS A 104 6.07 9.48 0.24
CA LYS A 104 5.86 9.12 1.64
C LYS A 104 4.47 9.54 2.13
N LYS A 105 4.03 10.77 1.83
CA LYS A 105 2.70 11.27 2.19
C LYS A 105 1.60 10.42 1.55
N SER A 106 1.74 10.08 0.27
CA SER A 106 0.85 9.17 -0.44
C SER A 106 0.77 7.80 0.25
N GLY A 107 1.91 7.22 0.58
CA GLY A 107 1.96 5.94 1.29
C GLY A 107 1.30 5.97 2.66
N VAL A 108 1.41 7.09 3.41
CA VAL A 108 0.71 7.29 4.69
C VAL A 108 -0.80 7.40 4.49
N VAL A 109 -1.26 8.20 3.52
CA VAL A 109 -2.68 8.32 3.18
C VAL A 109 -3.25 6.96 2.85
N GLN A 110 -2.61 6.21 1.96
CA GLN A 110 -3.05 4.89 1.54
C GLN A 110 -3.08 3.87 2.70
N LYS A 111 -2.08 3.89 3.60
CA LYS A 111 -2.09 3.05 4.80
C LYS A 111 -3.28 3.37 5.71
N ASN A 112 -3.52 4.65 5.98
CA ASN A 112 -4.61 5.04 6.85
C ASN A 112 -5.98 4.65 6.27
N GLN A 113 -6.17 4.81 4.95
CA GLN A 113 -7.38 4.35 4.27
C GLN A 113 -7.55 2.82 4.36
N SER A 114 -6.47 2.07 4.24
CA SER A 114 -6.49 0.61 4.39
C SER A 114 -6.89 0.18 5.80
N ILE A 115 -6.41 0.86 6.84
CA ILE A 115 -6.78 0.60 8.23
C ILE A 115 -8.26 0.93 8.47
N GLU A 116 -8.74 2.08 7.99
CA GLU A 116 -10.15 2.46 8.09
C GLU A 116 -11.07 1.43 7.41
N ALA A 117 -10.77 1.08 6.16
CA ALA A 117 -11.52 0.06 5.42
C ALA A 117 -11.49 -1.31 6.12
N SER A 118 -10.35 -1.71 6.67
CA SER A 118 -10.19 -2.97 7.40
C SER A 118 -11.04 -3.03 8.67
N LEU A 119 -11.06 -1.94 9.45
CA LEU A 119 -11.89 -1.83 10.65
C LEU A 119 -13.38 -1.90 10.28
N ILE A 120 -13.82 -1.05 9.37
CA ILE A 120 -15.22 -1.00 8.92
C ILE A 120 -15.67 -2.36 8.40
N CYS A 121 -14.88 -2.99 7.52
CA CYS A 121 -15.19 -4.30 6.97
C CYS A 121 -15.28 -5.36 8.07
N ALA A 122 -14.30 -5.44 8.98
CA ALA A 122 -14.27 -6.43 10.05
C ALA A 122 -15.47 -6.29 10.99
N TYR A 123 -15.80 -5.06 11.41
CA TYR A 123 -16.95 -4.82 12.30
C TYR A 123 -18.28 -5.09 11.58
N ASN A 124 -18.44 -4.71 10.32
CA ASN A 124 -19.64 -4.99 9.54
C ASN A 124 -19.91 -6.50 9.39
N TYR A 125 -18.85 -7.29 9.16
CA TYR A 125 -18.98 -8.75 9.08
C TYR A 125 -19.18 -9.39 10.45
N ALA A 126 -18.52 -8.92 11.48
CA ALA A 126 -18.71 -9.42 12.84
C ALA A 126 -20.10 -9.07 13.42
N ASN A 127 -20.66 -7.93 13.06
CA ASN A 127 -22.04 -7.56 13.40
C ASN A 127 -23.08 -8.56 12.88
N LYS A 128 -22.85 -9.15 11.70
CA LYS A 128 -23.73 -10.21 11.14
C LYS A 128 -23.75 -11.47 12.02
N VAL A 129 -22.67 -11.73 12.77
CA VAL A 129 -22.55 -12.88 13.69
C VAL A 129 -23.09 -12.52 15.08
N ASN A 130 -22.79 -11.29 15.53
CA ASN A 130 -23.22 -10.79 16.84
C ASN A 130 -23.55 -9.29 16.73
N SER A 131 -24.82 -8.95 16.80
CA SER A 131 -25.31 -7.57 16.66
C SER A 131 -24.83 -6.58 17.74
N LYS A 132 -24.22 -7.07 18.83
CA LYS A 132 -23.59 -6.20 19.84
C LYS A 132 -22.24 -5.65 19.34
N ILE A 133 -21.64 -6.27 18.32
CA ILE A 133 -20.39 -5.80 17.70
C ILE A 133 -20.79 -4.72 16.70
N HIS A 134 -20.33 -3.50 16.90
CA HIS A 134 -20.64 -2.39 16.00
C HIS A 134 -19.56 -1.33 16.01
N LEU A 135 -19.55 -0.51 14.97
CA LEU A 135 -18.67 0.62 14.76
C LEU A 135 -19.41 1.62 13.89
N ASP A 136 -19.63 2.84 14.39
CA ASP A 136 -20.23 3.89 13.59
C ASP A 136 -19.18 4.62 12.76
N TYR A 137 -19.53 4.91 11.53
CA TYR A 137 -18.67 5.62 10.59
C TYR A 137 -19.49 6.36 9.53
N ASP A 138 -18.94 7.45 9.05
CA ASP A 138 -19.53 8.26 7.97
C ASP A 138 -18.54 8.41 6.82
N LEU A 139 -19.03 8.35 5.59
CA LEU A 139 -18.26 8.78 4.42
C LEU A 139 -18.23 10.30 4.40
N ILE A 140 -17.05 10.90 4.53
CA ILE A 140 -16.89 12.36 4.59
C ILE A 140 -16.34 12.99 3.29
N GLY A 141 -15.97 12.19 2.31
CA GLY A 141 -15.46 12.66 1.02
C GLY A 141 -14.57 11.65 0.33
N PHE A 142 -13.83 12.14 -0.65
CA PHE A 142 -12.82 11.37 -1.40
C PHE A 142 -11.47 12.05 -1.27
N ILE A 143 -10.49 11.33 -0.68
CA ILE A 143 -9.16 11.87 -0.41
C ILE A 143 -8.24 11.65 -1.60
N VAL A 144 -7.52 12.69 -2.03
CA VAL A 144 -6.50 12.60 -3.08
C VAL A 144 -5.31 11.81 -2.54
N ARG A 145 -5.04 10.66 -3.16
CA ARG A 145 -3.95 9.76 -2.75
C ARG A 145 -2.71 9.88 -3.62
N ASN A 146 -2.91 10.25 -4.88
CA ASN A 146 -1.85 10.35 -5.87
C ASN A 146 -2.29 11.23 -7.04
N TYR A 147 -1.35 11.74 -7.83
CA TYR A 147 -1.60 12.50 -9.05
C TYR A 147 -0.48 12.30 -10.07
N GLN A 148 -0.74 12.62 -11.33
CA GLN A 148 0.25 12.62 -12.40
C GLN A 148 1.07 13.92 -12.43
N ILE A 149 2.10 13.92 -13.23
CA ILE A 149 3.11 14.98 -13.35
C ILE A 149 2.53 16.37 -13.62
N ASN A 150 3.25 17.39 -13.12
CA ASN A 150 3.05 18.82 -13.42
C ASN A 150 1.73 19.41 -12.94
N HIS A 151 1.22 18.91 -11.85
CA HIS A 151 -0.06 19.27 -11.30
C HIS A 151 0.06 20.27 -10.17
N THR A 152 -0.68 21.36 -10.24
CA THR A 152 -0.66 22.44 -9.25
C THR A 152 -1.97 22.60 -8.48
N TYR A 153 -3.05 21.90 -8.90
CA TYR A 153 -4.40 22.10 -8.36
C TYR A 153 -4.62 21.42 -7.02
N PHE A 154 -4.40 20.10 -6.95
CA PHE A 154 -4.60 19.32 -5.73
C PHE A 154 -3.28 18.88 -5.10
N LYS A 155 -3.32 18.60 -3.81
CA LYS A 155 -2.23 18.00 -3.05
C LYS A 155 -2.66 16.66 -2.49
N ILE A 156 -1.71 15.76 -2.29
CA ILE A 156 -1.98 14.51 -1.58
C ILE A 156 -2.53 14.82 -0.20
N GLY A 157 -3.71 14.27 0.10
CA GLY A 157 -4.43 14.52 1.34
C GLY A 157 -5.56 15.54 1.24
N ASP A 158 -5.75 16.19 0.08
CA ASP A 158 -6.95 17.02 -0.13
C ASP A 158 -8.20 16.14 -0.12
N LEU A 159 -9.24 16.57 0.59
CA LEU A 159 -10.49 15.85 0.74
C LEU A 159 -11.58 16.51 -0.11
N ILE A 160 -11.95 15.88 -1.21
CA ILE A 160 -13.02 16.35 -2.10
C ILE A 160 -14.36 16.01 -1.46
N THR A 161 -15.21 17.02 -1.27
CA THR A 161 -16.50 16.89 -0.58
C THR A 161 -17.70 17.12 -1.49
N LYS A 162 -17.56 17.92 -2.54
CA LYS A 162 -18.63 18.24 -3.48
C LYS A 162 -18.10 18.72 -4.83
N VAL A 163 -18.92 18.57 -5.88
CA VAL A 163 -18.67 19.13 -7.21
C VAL A 163 -19.93 19.85 -7.69
N TYR A 164 -19.80 21.11 -8.07
CA TYR A 164 -20.82 21.78 -8.86
C TYR A 164 -20.68 21.35 -10.32
N ASP A 165 -21.70 20.75 -10.87
CA ASP A 165 -21.80 20.30 -12.25
C ASP A 165 -22.50 21.38 -13.07
N LYS A 166 -21.76 22.05 -13.93
CA LYS A 166 -22.27 23.17 -14.77
C LYS A 166 -23.31 22.70 -15.79
N GLU A 167 -23.18 21.48 -16.30
CA GLU A 167 -24.07 20.95 -17.35
C GLU A 167 -25.48 20.72 -16.79
N THR A 168 -25.58 20.21 -15.58
CA THR A 168 -26.86 19.90 -14.91
C THR A 168 -27.33 21.01 -13.97
N ASP A 169 -26.50 22.05 -13.74
CA ASP A 169 -26.71 23.12 -12.77
C ASP A 169 -26.98 22.58 -11.34
N LYS A 170 -26.27 21.52 -10.94
CA LYS A 170 -26.46 20.85 -9.66
C LYS A 170 -25.15 20.69 -8.91
N THR A 171 -25.24 20.72 -7.59
CA THR A 171 -24.12 20.34 -6.71
C THR A 171 -24.27 18.89 -6.29
N ILE A 172 -23.30 18.06 -6.68
CA ILE A 172 -23.16 16.65 -6.28
C ILE A 172 -22.34 16.61 -4.99
N THR A 173 -22.83 15.92 -3.97
CA THR A 173 -22.20 15.87 -2.65
C THR A 173 -22.02 14.42 -2.17
N ILE A 174 -21.44 14.26 -0.98
CA ILE A 174 -21.30 12.95 -0.31
C ILE A 174 -22.63 12.25 0.00
N GLN A 175 -23.78 12.93 -0.08
CA GLN A 175 -25.11 12.29 0.03
C GLN A 175 -25.44 11.41 -1.17
N THR A 176 -24.79 11.66 -2.31
CA THR A 176 -24.82 10.80 -3.49
C THR A 176 -23.38 10.35 -3.83
N PRO A 177 -22.76 9.48 -3.00
CA PRO A 177 -21.34 9.20 -3.07
C PRO A 177 -20.92 8.54 -4.40
N ASN A 178 -21.78 7.71 -4.98
CA ASN A 178 -21.51 7.07 -6.28
C ASN A 178 -21.47 8.10 -7.42
N ASP A 179 -22.38 9.09 -7.39
CA ASP A 179 -22.41 10.15 -8.39
C ASP A 179 -21.20 11.07 -8.24
N LEU A 180 -20.84 11.42 -7.00
CA LEU A 180 -19.64 12.20 -6.71
C LEU A 180 -18.38 11.47 -7.17
N TYR A 181 -18.22 10.21 -6.81
CA TYR A 181 -17.08 9.40 -7.25
C TYR A 181 -17.01 9.30 -8.77
N LYS A 182 -18.14 9.01 -9.43
CA LYS A 182 -18.21 8.93 -10.89
C LYS A 182 -17.83 10.26 -11.55
N LYS A 183 -18.27 11.40 -10.99
CA LYS A 183 -17.95 12.73 -11.53
C LYS A 183 -16.46 13.04 -11.44
N ILE A 184 -15.78 12.66 -10.33
CA ILE A 184 -14.38 12.99 -10.08
C ILE A 184 -13.37 11.92 -10.55
N SER A 185 -13.80 10.69 -10.87
CA SER A 185 -12.88 9.56 -11.09
C SER A 185 -12.64 9.17 -12.54
N SER A 186 -13.32 9.73 -13.51
CA SER A 186 -13.24 9.22 -14.89
C SER A 186 -13.56 10.26 -15.97
N SER A 187 -12.71 11.26 -16.14
CA SER A 187 -12.81 12.24 -17.25
C SER A 187 -14.22 12.85 -17.45
N ASN A 188 -15.02 12.88 -16.37
CA ASN A 188 -16.38 13.41 -16.40
C ASN A 188 -16.46 14.87 -15.94
N LEU A 189 -15.35 15.42 -15.47
CA LEU A 189 -15.23 16.84 -15.18
C LEU A 189 -15.19 17.64 -16.51
N LYS A 190 -15.94 18.73 -16.55
CA LYS A 190 -16.08 19.61 -17.73
C LYS A 190 -15.66 21.03 -17.39
N VAL A 191 -15.26 21.77 -18.40
CA VAL A 191 -14.95 23.20 -18.23
C VAL A 191 -16.13 23.94 -17.63
N GLY A 192 -15.88 24.60 -16.51
CA GLY A 192 -16.87 25.33 -15.72
C GLY A 192 -17.49 24.57 -14.57
N ASP A 193 -17.19 23.27 -14.40
CA ASP A 193 -17.44 22.58 -13.13
C ASP A 193 -16.56 23.18 -12.03
N VAL A 194 -16.97 23.03 -10.77
CA VAL A 194 -16.18 23.51 -9.62
C VAL A 194 -16.07 22.42 -8.58
N ILE A 195 -14.83 21.96 -8.32
CA ILE A 195 -14.54 21.02 -7.24
C ILE A 195 -14.34 21.79 -5.94
N THR A 196 -15.02 21.38 -4.88
CA THR A 196 -14.79 21.87 -3.52
C THR A 196 -14.09 20.80 -2.69
N TYR A 197 -13.03 21.20 -1.99
CA TYR A 197 -12.22 20.30 -1.19
C TYR A 197 -11.74 20.98 0.09
N LEU A 198 -11.38 20.16 1.07
CA LEU A 198 -10.73 20.59 2.31
C LEU A 198 -9.23 20.31 2.23
N ARG A 199 -8.42 21.29 2.61
CA ARG A 199 -6.97 21.19 2.79
C ARG A 199 -6.60 21.79 4.14
N ASP A 200 -6.00 20.99 5.01
CA ASP A 200 -5.60 21.40 6.35
C ASP A 200 -6.77 22.06 7.13
N GLY A 201 -7.99 21.51 6.97
CA GLY A 201 -9.22 21.97 7.62
C GLY A 201 -9.90 23.17 6.96
N ASN A 202 -9.29 23.79 5.94
CA ASN A 202 -9.87 24.93 5.23
C ASN A 202 -10.55 24.51 3.94
N GLU A 203 -11.71 25.11 3.61
CA GLU A 203 -12.43 24.85 2.36
C GLU A 203 -11.85 25.70 1.21
N TYR A 204 -11.64 25.02 0.07
CA TYR A 204 -11.18 25.62 -1.18
C TYR A 204 -12.10 25.21 -2.32
N SER A 205 -12.13 26.02 -3.36
CA SER A 205 -12.86 25.72 -4.60
C SER A 205 -11.93 25.86 -5.79
N GLN A 206 -11.91 24.83 -6.66
CA GLN A 206 -11.11 24.77 -7.85
C GLN A 206 -12.02 24.70 -9.07
N PRO A 207 -12.13 25.79 -9.87
CA PRO A 207 -12.81 25.75 -11.16
C PRO A 207 -12.04 24.85 -12.15
N ILE A 208 -12.79 24.09 -12.94
CA ILE A 208 -12.24 23.29 -14.03
C ILE A 208 -12.06 24.17 -15.24
N THR A 209 -10.83 24.32 -15.70
CA THR A 209 -10.43 25.09 -16.88
C THR A 209 -10.18 24.15 -18.06
N GLU A 210 -9.98 24.71 -19.27
CA GLU A 210 -9.60 23.93 -20.46
C GLU A 210 -8.28 23.18 -20.27
N GLU A 211 -7.32 23.78 -19.56
CA GLU A 211 -6.06 23.15 -19.22
C GLU A 211 -6.27 21.95 -18.30
N PHE A 212 -7.11 22.09 -17.28
CA PHE A 212 -7.45 20.99 -16.37
C PHE A 212 -8.14 19.84 -17.13
N GLU A 213 -9.11 20.12 -18.00
CA GLU A 213 -9.80 19.09 -18.79
C GLU A 213 -8.84 18.33 -19.68
N TYR A 214 -7.86 19.01 -20.27
CA TYR A 214 -6.83 18.38 -21.10
C TYR A 214 -6.01 17.33 -20.30
N TYR A 215 -5.61 17.67 -19.09
CA TYR A 215 -4.84 16.78 -18.24
C TYR A 215 -5.68 15.66 -17.61
N GLU A 216 -6.95 15.89 -17.33
CA GLU A 216 -7.83 14.90 -16.72
C GLU A 216 -8.08 13.67 -17.61
N LYS A 217 -8.07 13.84 -18.93
CA LYS A 217 -8.17 12.73 -19.90
C LYS A 217 -7.06 11.68 -19.73
N ALA A 218 -5.99 12.02 -19.02
CA ALA A 218 -4.87 11.14 -18.69
C ALA A 218 -4.94 10.54 -17.27
N ASN A 219 -6.11 10.50 -16.61
CA ASN A 219 -6.27 10.06 -15.20
C ASN A 219 -5.41 10.90 -14.23
N TYR A 220 -5.71 12.14 -14.13
CA TYR A 220 -4.87 13.17 -13.55
C TYR A 220 -4.65 13.07 -12.04
N PHE A 221 -5.63 12.65 -11.29
CA PHE A 221 -5.52 12.36 -9.86
C PHE A 221 -6.34 11.14 -9.47
N TYR A 222 -5.88 10.48 -8.40
CA TYR A 222 -6.52 9.29 -7.87
C TYR A 222 -7.02 9.55 -6.46
N VAL A 223 -8.23 9.11 -6.18
CA VAL A 223 -8.89 9.28 -4.89
C VAL A 223 -9.26 7.95 -4.25
N TYR A 224 -9.36 7.98 -2.92
CA TYR A 224 -10.01 6.91 -2.14
C TYR A 224 -11.18 7.49 -1.36
N PRO A 225 -12.22 6.69 -1.08
CA PRO A 225 -13.23 7.07 -0.09
C PRO A 225 -12.56 7.35 1.26
N LYS A 226 -12.94 8.44 1.90
CA LYS A 226 -12.47 8.80 3.24
C LYS A 226 -13.62 8.66 4.23
N TYR A 227 -13.40 7.84 5.24
CA TYR A 227 -14.36 7.63 6.32
C TYR A 227 -13.89 8.31 7.58
N GLU A 228 -14.84 8.85 8.34
CA GLU A 228 -14.65 9.26 9.73
C GLU A 228 -15.26 8.18 10.62
N ILE A 229 -14.40 7.56 11.43
CA ILE A 229 -14.80 6.49 12.35
C ILE A 229 -15.02 7.09 13.73
N ASN A 230 -16.21 6.91 14.30
CA ASN A 230 -16.49 7.24 15.68
C ASN A 230 -15.94 6.14 16.61
N ARG A 231 -14.74 6.35 17.13
CA ARG A 231 -14.06 5.35 17.99
C ARG A 231 -14.79 5.10 19.31
N GLU A 232 -15.58 6.06 19.81
CA GLU A 232 -16.32 5.92 21.07
C GLU A 232 -17.48 4.92 20.97
N THR A 233 -17.98 4.69 19.75
CA THR A 233 -19.03 3.70 19.48
C THR A 233 -18.50 2.30 19.22
N ALA A 234 -17.18 2.14 19.06
CA ALA A 234 -16.59 0.84 18.76
C ALA A 234 -16.82 -0.16 19.91
N ASN A 235 -17.51 -1.25 19.62
CA ASN A 235 -17.74 -2.33 20.56
C ASN A 235 -17.47 -3.71 19.91
N PRO A 236 -16.44 -4.47 20.33
CA PRO A 236 -15.39 -4.08 21.31
C PRO A 236 -14.56 -2.88 20.88
N SER A 237 -13.92 -2.18 21.81
CA SER A 237 -12.98 -1.10 21.49
C SER A 237 -11.69 -1.64 20.87
N TYR A 238 -10.89 -0.76 20.28
CA TYR A 238 -9.61 -1.15 19.67
C TYR A 238 -8.54 -0.07 19.88
N THR A 239 -7.29 -0.50 19.85
CA THR A 239 -6.12 0.37 19.90
C THR A 239 -5.34 0.29 18.59
N LEU A 240 -4.92 1.45 18.08
CA LEU A 240 -3.99 1.56 16.95
C LEU A 240 -2.59 1.87 17.47
N HIS A 241 -1.64 1.02 17.12
CA HIS A 241 -0.24 1.22 17.43
C HIS A 241 0.51 1.86 16.25
N GLN A 242 1.56 2.59 16.55
CA GLN A 242 2.36 3.23 15.52
C GLN A 242 3.12 2.18 14.69
N ALA A 243 2.98 2.25 13.37
CA ALA A 243 3.70 1.38 12.43
C ALA A 243 4.40 2.21 11.35
N ASN A 244 5.63 1.83 11.04
CA ASN A 244 6.47 2.53 10.06
C ASN A 244 6.27 2.04 8.60
N THR A 245 5.35 1.11 8.37
CA THR A 245 5.01 0.63 7.02
C THR A 245 4.14 1.63 6.29
N LEU A 246 4.25 1.63 4.96
CA LEU A 246 3.49 2.49 4.05
C LEU A 246 2.64 1.65 3.10
N GLY A 247 1.60 2.27 2.53
CA GLY A 247 0.75 1.67 1.51
C GLY A 247 -0.39 0.79 2.03
N PRO A 248 -1.31 0.38 1.15
CA PRO A 248 -2.59 -0.23 1.52
C PRO A 248 -2.59 -1.76 1.53
N SER A 249 -1.47 -2.41 1.22
CA SER A 249 -1.41 -3.85 0.89
C SER A 249 -1.61 -4.81 2.06
N GLY A 250 -1.75 -4.29 3.29
CA GLY A 250 -2.04 -5.07 4.50
C GLY A 250 -3.53 -5.29 4.79
N GLY A 251 -4.42 -4.65 4.04
CA GLY A 251 -5.84 -4.54 4.36
C GLY A 251 -6.54 -5.88 4.61
N LEU A 252 -6.35 -6.87 3.75
CA LEU A 252 -6.95 -8.20 3.92
C LEU A 252 -6.56 -8.83 5.27
N LEU A 253 -5.27 -8.85 5.60
CA LEU A 253 -4.78 -9.47 6.84
C LEU A 253 -5.21 -8.68 8.08
N GLN A 254 -5.27 -7.36 7.97
CA GLN A 254 -5.80 -6.49 9.01
C GLN A 254 -7.27 -6.81 9.29
N THR A 255 -8.09 -6.93 8.25
CA THR A 255 -9.51 -7.30 8.37
C THR A 255 -9.69 -8.67 9.04
N LEU A 256 -8.95 -9.70 8.58
CA LEU A 256 -9.02 -11.05 9.15
C LEU A 256 -8.61 -11.08 10.62
N SER A 257 -7.55 -10.35 10.98
CA SER A 257 -7.08 -10.27 12.35
C SER A 257 -8.08 -9.58 13.27
N VAL A 258 -8.58 -8.41 12.87
CA VAL A 258 -9.57 -7.66 13.65
C VAL A 258 -10.86 -8.48 13.78
N TYR A 259 -11.37 -9.03 12.68
CA TYR A 259 -12.56 -9.88 12.70
C TYR A 259 -12.41 -11.06 13.66
N SER A 260 -11.27 -11.77 13.61
CA SER A 260 -11.01 -12.91 14.53
C SER A 260 -11.04 -12.46 15.99
N GLN A 261 -10.43 -11.32 16.30
CA GLN A 261 -10.40 -10.79 17.67
C GLN A 261 -11.80 -10.43 18.17
N ILE A 262 -12.58 -9.65 17.38
CA ILE A 262 -13.88 -9.12 17.84
C ILE A 262 -15.02 -10.14 17.76
N SER A 263 -14.96 -11.10 16.82
CA SER A 263 -15.98 -12.16 16.70
C SER A 263 -15.76 -13.34 17.65
N GLY A 264 -14.57 -13.47 18.23
CA GLY A 264 -14.20 -14.64 19.02
C GLY A 264 -13.86 -15.89 18.20
N ILE A 265 -13.79 -15.79 16.87
CA ILE A 265 -13.52 -16.91 15.95
C ILE A 265 -12.05 -16.89 15.57
N ASP A 266 -11.24 -17.85 16.06
CA ASP A 266 -9.83 -17.97 15.67
C ASP A 266 -9.67 -18.54 14.26
N LEU A 267 -9.65 -17.67 13.26
CA LEU A 267 -9.43 -18.04 11.84
C LEU A 267 -7.98 -18.46 11.55
N THR A 268 -7.07 -18.37 12.52
CA THR A 268 -5.70 -18.84 12.31
C THR A 268 -5.57 -20.36 12.42
N TYR A 269 -6.45 -20.99 13.19
CA TYR A 269 -6.36 -22.43 13.53
C TYR A 269 -4.96 -22.81 14.05
N GLY A 270 -4.30 -21.91 14.77
CA GLY A 270 -2.94 -22.09 15.30
C GLY A 270 -1.84 -21.96 14.25
N LYS A 271 -2.12 -21.44 13.05
CA LYS A 271 -1.17 -21.28 11.93
C LYS A 271 -0.60 -19.87 11.87
N LYS A 272 0.58 -19.76 11.29
CA LYS A 272 1.17 -18.49 10.89
C LYS A 272 0.64 -18.13 9.50
N ILE A 273 -0.37 -17.28 9.45
CA ILE A 273 -0.99 -16.82 8.21
C ILE A 273 -0.33 -15.51 7.79
N ALA A 274 0.32 -15.53 6.65
CA ALA A 274 0.82 -14.35 5.98
C ALA A 274 -0.03 -14.06 4.73
N GLY A 275 0.09 -12.87 4.20
CA GLY A 275 -0.62 -12.54 2.97
C GLY A 275 -0.54 -11.07 2.62
N THR A 276 -1.26 -10.72 1.58
CA THR A 276 -1.33 -9.36 1.07
C THR A 276 -2.67 -9.15 0.37
N GLY A 277 -3.03 -7.91 0.16
CA GLY A 277 -4.25 -7.49 -0.51
C GLY A 277 -4.74 -6.17 0.03
N THR A 278 -5.18 -5.28 -0.84
CA THR A 278 -6.01 -4.15 -0.41
C THR A 278 -7.38 -4.67 0.00
N ILE A 279 -8.12 -3.89 0.75
CA ILE A 279 -9.51 -4.21 1.13
C ILE A 279 -10.37 -2.95 0.98
N ASP A 280 -11.60 -3.12 0.55
CA ASP A 280 -12.62 -2.08 0.66
C ASP A 280 -13.62 -2.40 1.80
N VAL A 281 -14.52 -1.47 2.08
CA VAL A 281 -15.52 -1.63 3.16
C VAL A 281 -16.55 -2.73 2.86
N ALA A 282 -16.69 -3.13 1.59
CA ALA A 282 -17.55 -4.23 1.18
C ALA A 282 -16.87 -5.60 1.28
N GLY A 283 -15.56 -5.62 1.53
CA GLY A 283 -14.78 -6.84 1.65
C GLY A 283 -14.13 -7.32 0.34
N ASN A 284 -14.11 -6.50 -0.72
CA ASN A 284 -13.40 -6.85 -1.94
C ASN A 284 -11.89 -6.74 -1.75
N VAL A 285 -11.16 -7.75 -2.20
CA VAL A 285 -9.70 -7.82 -2.14
C VAL A 285 -9.11 -7.37 -3.47
N GLY A 286 -8.23 -6.35 -3.43
CA GLY A 286 -7.64 -5.79 -4.63
C GLY A 286 -6.14 -6.04 -4.77
N ILE A 287 -5.66 -5.79 -5.98
CA ILE A 287 -4.27 -5.96 -6.43
C ILE A 287 -3.27 -5.13 -5.62
N ILE A 288 -2.03 -5.63 -5.54
CA ILE A 288 -0.90 -4.97 -4.85
C ILE A 288 0.38 -5.07 -5.68
N GLY A 289 1.40 -4.28 -5.31
CA GLY A 289 2.74 -4.39 -5.86
C GLY A 289 3.68 -5.30 -5.06
N GLY A 290 4.71 -5.84 -5.73
CA GLY A 290 5.79 -6.61 -5.11
C GLY A 290 5.34 -7.96 -4.56
N VAL A 291 4.39 -8.64 -5.21
CA VAL A 291 3.90 -9.95 -4.75
C VAL A 291 5.00 -11.00 -4.78
N SER A 292 5.89 -10.96 -5.76
CA SER A 292 7.03 -11.86 -5.87
C SER A 292 7.94 -11.78 -4.63
N GLN A 293 8.31 -10.58 -4.21
CA GLN A 293 9.14 -10.35 -3.03
C GLN A 293 8.42 -10.76 -1.73
N LYS A 294 7.10 -10.54 -1.67
CA LYS A 294 6.28 -10.94 -0.52
C LYS A 294 6.16 -12.45 -0.37
N ILE A 295 6.01 -13.20 -1.47
CA ILE A 295 6.02 -14.68 -1.46
C ILE A 295 7.35 -15.20 -0.91
N VAL A 296 8.48 -14.69 -1.41
CA VAL A 296 9.81 -15.07 -0.93
C VAL A 296 9.94 -14.78 0.56
N THR A 297 9.53 -13.58 0.98
CA THR A 297 9.54 -13.19 2.40
C THR A 297 8.72 -14.13 3.26
N ALA A 298 7.49 -14.49 2.84
CA ALA A 298 6.62 -15.39 3.59
C ALA A 298 7.24 -16.80 3.75
N ILE A 299 7.78 -17.36 2.67
CA ILE A 299 8.43 -18.69 2.68
C ILE A 299 9.63 -18.69 3.61
N HIS A 300 10.51 -17.69 3.51
CA HIS A 300 11.73 -17.60 4.33
C HIS A 300 11.43 -17.37 5.81
N ASN A 301 10.29 -16.73 6.13
CA ASN A 301 9.87 -16.51 7.51
C ASN A 301 8.95 -17.62 8.04
N GLY A 302 8.81 -18.74 7.33
CA GLY A 302 8.10 -19.92 7.78
C GLY A 302 6.59 -19.71 7.96
N ALA A 303 5.95 -18.97 7.05
CA ALA A 303 4.50 -18.90 7.02
C ALA A 303 3.90 -20.25 6.62
N ASP A 304 2.79 -20.65 7.27
CA ASP A 304 2.05 -21.87 6.91
C ASP A 304 1.11 -21.63 5.72
N VAL A 305 0.60 -20.39 5.59
CA VAL A 305 -0.35 -19.98 4.56
C VAL A 305 0.05 -18.61 4.03
N PHE A 306 -0.13 -18.42 2.73
CA PHE A 306 -0.08 -17.11 2.09
C PHE A 306 -1.38 -16.84 1.33
N LEU A 307 -2.11 -15.80 1.77
CA LEU A 307 -3.30 -15.30 1.08
C LEU A 307 -2.90 -14.29 0.02
N CYS A 308 -3.35 -14.51 -1.22
CA CYS A 308 -2.98 -13.72 -2.39
C CYS A 308 -4.21 -13.24 -3.15
N PRO A 309 -4.30 -11.95 -3.54
CA PRO A 309 -5.34 -11.48 -4.43
C PRO A 309 -5.35 -12.25 -5.76
N GLU A 310 -6.54 -12.44 -6.35
CA GLU A 310 -6.69 -13.11 -7.64
C GLU A 310 -5.81 -12.49 -8.73
N ASP A 311 -5.82 -11.16 -8.85
CA ASP A 311 -5.07 -10.44 -9.88
C ASP A 311 -3.55 -10.58 -9.74
N ASN A 312 -3.06 -10.91 -8.55
CA ASN A 312 -1.64 -11.19 -8.30
C ASN A 312 -1.29 -12.69 -8.37
N TYR A 313 -2.29 -13.59 -8.44
CA TYR A 313 -2.08 -15.01 -8.20
C TYR A 313 -1.14 -15.67 -9.22
N ALA A 314 -1.25 -15.31 -10.49
CA ALA A 314 -0.41 -15.89 -11.54
C ALA A 314 1.08 -15.58 -11.32
N GLU A 315 1.41 -14.34 -10.97
CA GLU A 315 2.78 -13.93 -10.64
C GLU A 315 3.25 -14.59 -9.33
N ALA A 316 2.40 -14.60 -8.31
CA ALA A 316 2.68 -15.24 -7.03
C ALA A 316 3.00 -16.73 -7.19
N LEU A 317 2.22 -17.47 -7.97
CA LEU A 317 2.40 -18.89 -8.23
C LEU A 317 3.73 -19.18 -8.97
N LYS A 318 4.09 -18.34 -9.95
CA LYS A 318 5.37 -18.44 -10.66
C LYS A 318 6.55 -18.31 -9.70
N THR A 319 6.53 -17.34 -8.81
CA THR A 319 7.58 -17.10 -7.80
C THR A 319 7.57 -18.19 -6.73
N TYR A 320 6.38 -18.56 -6.24
CA TYR A 320 6.19 -19.64 -5.27
C TYR A 320 6.90 -20.94 -5.73
N ASN A 321 6.64 -21.40 -6.95
CA ASN A 321 7.20 -22.62 -7.48
C ASN A 321 8.74 -22.61 -7.64
N LYS A 322 9.33 -21.41 -7.77
CA LYS A 322 10.79 -21.22 -7.91
C LYS A 322 11.50 -21.07 -6.57
N THR A 323 10.78 -20.73 -5.50
CA THR A 323 11.39 -20.42 -4.19
C THR A 323 11.63 -21.71 -3.41
N PRO A 324 12.87 -21.98 -2.95
CA PRO A 324 13.15 -23.13 -2.09
C PRO A 324 12.31 -23.11 -0.81
N GLY A 325 11.79 -24.27 -0.41
CA GLY A 325 10.97 -24.41 0.80
C GLY A 325 9.48 -24.13 0.60
N HIS A 326 9.03 -23.73 -0.59
CA HIS A 326 7.63 -23.37 -0.88
C HIS A 326 6.62 -24.46 -0.48
N LYS A 327 6.95 -25.73 -0.60
CA LYS A 327 6.05 -26.86 -0.28
C LYS A 327 5.56 -26.89 1.17
N LYS A 328 6.22 -26.16 2.08
CA LYS A 328 5.82 -26.05 3.50
C LYS A 328 4.73 -25.00 3.72
N MET A 329 4.51 -24.11 2.76
CA MET A 329 3.53 -23.04 2.81
C MET A 329 2.43 -23.29 1.77
N LYS A 330 1.15 -23.07 2.13
CA LYS A 330 0.03 -23.13 1.20
C LYS A 330 -0.21 -21.75 0.58
N LEU A 331 -0.26 -21.67 -0.74
CA LEU A 331 -0.62 -20.44 -1.48
C LEU A 331 -2.12 -20.50 -1.82
N ILE A 332 -2.88 -19.51 -1.36
CA ILE A 332 -4.34 -19.45 -1.49
C ILE A 332 -4.73 -18.16 -2.21
N MET A 333 -5.43 -18.30 -3.33
CA MET A 333 -6.04 -17.18 -4.04
C MET A 333 -7.34 -16.76 -3.36
N VAL A 334 -7.57 -15.43 -3.25
CA VAL A 334 -8.80 -14.87 -2.67
C VAL A 334 -9.24 -13.62 -3.43
N ARG A 335 -10.58 -13.44 -3.57
CA ARG A 335 -11.22 -12.27 -4.18
C ARG A 335 -11.88 -11.37 -3.15
N THR A 336 -12.35 -11.98 -2.06
CA THR A 336 -13.11 -11.29 -1.02
C THR A 336 -12.68 -11.75 0.36
N PHE A 337 -13.01 -10.95 1.36
CA PHE A 337 -12.87 -11.32 2.77
C PHE A 337 -13.64 -12.60 3.11
N GLU A 338 -14.89 -12.73 2.63
CA GLU A 338 -15.72 -13.93 2.86
C GLU A 338 -15.06 -15.19 2.28
N GLU A 339 -14.52 -15.08 1.06
CA GLU A 339 -13.81 -16.21 0.42
C GLU A 339 -12.56 -16.59 1.22
N ALA A 340 -11.84 -15.62 1.80
CA ALA A 340 -10.68 -15.90 2.66
C ALA A 340 -11.10 -16.66 3.93
N VAL A 341 -12.18 -16.22 4.60
CA VAL A 341 -12.74 -16.89 5.79
C VAL A 341 -13.15 -18.32 5.46
N LEU A 342 -13.91 -18.49 4.35
CA LEU A 342 -14.39 -19.81 3.91
C LEU A 342 -13.21 -20.77 3.65
N LYS A 343 -12.22 -20.35 2.85
CA LYS A 343 -11.08 -21.20 2.48
C LYS A 343 -10.20 -21.57 3.68
N LEU A 344 -10.02 -20.67 4.64
CA LEU A 344 -9.33 -21.00 5.89
C LEU A 344 -10.14 -22.02 6.71
N GLY A 345 -11.46 -21.85 6.81
CA GLY A 345 -12.38 -22.78 7.47
C GLY A 345 -12.37 -24.17 6.85
N GLU A 346 -12.50 -24.28 5.53
CA GLU A 346 -12.46 -25.57 4.80
C GLU A 346 -11.13 -26.30 4.96
N MET A 347 -10.04 -25.56 5.12
CA MET A 347 -8.70 -26.15 5.19
C MET A 347 -8.33 -26.63 6.59
N TYR A 348 -8.83 -26.01 7.64
CA TYR A 348 -8.39 -26.21 9.01
C TYR A 348 -9.52 -26.29 10.05
N GLY A 349 -10.75 -25.96 9.68
CA GLY A 349 -11.92 -25.88 10.55
C GLY A 349 -12.71 -27.20 10.56
N ASN A 350 -12.08 -28.30 11.01
CA ASN A 350 -12.79 -29.61 11.19
C ASN A 350 -13.58 -29.62 12.49
#